data_f686c9db1c50ebc76a7bc89379749ba4
#
_entry.id   f686c9db1c50ebc76a7bc89379749ba4
#
_cell.length_a   1.000
_cell.length_b   1.000
_cell.length_c   1.000
_cell.angle_alpha   90.00
_cell.angle_beta   90.00
_cell.angle_gamma   90.00
#
_symmetry.space_group_name_H-M   'P 1'
#
loop_
_entity.id
_entity.type
_entity.pdbx_description
1 polymer ?
#
loop_
_entity_poly.entity_id
_entity_poly.type
_entity_poly.pdbx_seq_one_letter_code
_entity_poly.pdbx_strand_id
1 'polypeptide(L)'
;MHIKEEAAERHTLSIVVDNEAGILARIAGMFTARGYNISSLTVADITEDHKVSRITIVTYGPPEVIDQIIAQLDRLVPVHRVTDLTDLGPYVERELALVKVAGTGDHRIEALRLAEVYRARVVDSTIASFVFEVTGNPDKIDKFCELMREVGLVEVARTGVAAIARGREAA
;
A
#
# COMPACT_ATOMS: atom_id res chain seq x y z
N MET A 1 35.14 -9.45 -11.31
CA MET A 1 33.84 -10.00 -11.60
C MET A 1 32.81 -9.11 -10.90
N HIS A 2 32.27 -8.09 -11.61
CA HIS A 2 31.28 -7.18 -11.05
C HIS A 2 29.94 -7.95 -11.01
N ILE A 3 29.50 -8.32 -9.82
CA ILE A 3 28.10 -8.68 -9.59
C ILE A 3 27.34 -7.38 -9.83
N LYS A 4 26.57 -7.30 -10.92
CA LYS A 4 25.53 -6.26 -11.08
C LYS A 4 24.63 -6.41 -9.86
N GLU A 5 24.59 -5.40 -8.98
CA GLU A 5 23.46 -5.20 -8.09
C GLU A 5 22.25 -4.99 -9.00
N GLU A 6 21.44 -6.03 -9.17
CA GLU A 6 20.14 -5.89 -9.78
C GLU A 6 19.35 -4.95 -8.89
N ALA A 7 18.90 -3.85 -9.46
CA ALA A 7 18.11 -2.87 -8.74
C ALA A 7 16.88 -3.58 -8.18
N ALA A 8 16.64 -3.44 -6.89
CA ALA A 8 15.45 -3.99 -6.25
C ALA A 8 14.20 -3.40 -6.90
N GLU A 9 13.42 -4.23 -7.58
CA GLU A 9 12.18 -3.84 -8.24
C GLU A 9 11.02 -3.87 -7.24
N ARG A 10 10.03 -3.00 -7.46
CA ARG A 10 8.82 -2.95 -6.66
C ARG A 10 7.82 -3.97 -7.17
N HIS A 11 7.37 -4.87 -6.31
CA HIS A 11 6.37 -5.88 -6.61
C HIS A 11 5.12 -5.70 -5.74
N THR A 12 3.95 -5.87 -6.35
CA THR A 12 2.65 -5.83 -5.69
C THR A 12 2.00 -7.20 -5.78
N LEU A 13 2.01 -7.93 -4.67
CA LEU A 13 1.50 -9.28 -4.57
C LEU A 13 0.05 -9.27 -4.06
N SER A 14 -0.84 -9.97 -4.77
CA SER A 14 -2.22 -10.25 -4.35
C SER A 14 -2.32 -11.70 -3.88
N ILE A 15 -2.73 -11.93 -2.64
CA ILE A 15 -2.82 -13.25 -2.03
C ILE A 15 -4.26 -13.45 -1.57
N VAL A 16 -4.92 -14.47 -2.09
CA VAL A 16 -6.27 -14.88 -1.68
C VAL A 16 -6.13 -16.06 -0.74
N VAL A 17 -6.67 -15.94 0.47
CA VAL A 17 -6.47 -16.90 1.57
C VAL A 17 -7.77 -17.18 2.31
N ASP A 18 -7.85 -18.35 2.97
CA ASP A 18 -8.84 -18.56 4.01
C ASP A 18 -8.61 -17.59 5.17
N ASN A 19 -9.70 -17.02 5.69
CA ASN A 19 -9.65 -16.13 6.85
C ASN A 19 -9.48 -16.94 8.14
N GLU A 20 -8.26 -17.40 8.40
CA GLU A 20 -7.89 -18.18 9.56
C GLU A 20 -7.04 -17.37 10.55
N ALA A 21 -7.20 -17.69 11.84
CA ALA A 21 -6.34 -17.12 12.86
C ALA A 21 -4.87 -17.47 12.61
N GLY A 22 -3.99 -16.45 12.57
CA GLY A 22 -2.55 -16.62 12.42
C GLY A 22 -2.04 -16.69 10.97
N ILE A 23 -2.90 -16.71 9.94
CA ILE A 23 -2.44 -16.75 8.54
C ILE A 23 -1.59 -15.53 8.20
N LEU A 24 -1.97 -14.35 8.65
CA LEU A 24 -1.22 -13.12 8.45
C LEU A 24 0.18 -13.19 9.08
N ALA A 25 0.27 -13.70 10.31
CA ALA A 25 1.54 -13.86 11.00
C ALA A 25 2.47 -14.87 10.28
N ARG A 26 1.91 -15.94 9.74
CA ARG A 26 2.68 -16.92 8.93
C ARG A 26 3.22 -16.30 7.65
N ILE A 27 2.40 -15.55 6.93
CA ILE A 27 2.80 -14.87 5.70
C ILE A 27 3.86 -13.81 6.00
N ALA A 28 3.62 -12.92 6.95
CA ALA A 28 4.60 -11.90 7.35
C ALA A 28 5.91 -12.53 7.84
N GLY A 29 5.85 -13.63 8.59
CA GLY A 29 7.01 -14.38 9.06
C GLY A 29 7.87 -14.95 7.93
N MET A 30 7.30 -15.32 6.79
CA MET A 30 8.05 -15.78 5.62
C MET A 30 8.92 -14.68 5.01
N PHE A 31 8.43 -13.45 4.97
CA PHE A 31 9.22 -12.29 4.52
C PHE A 31 10.34 -11.99 5.52
N THR A 32 10.01 -11.94 6.80
CA THR A 32 10.97 -11.66 7.88
C THR A 32 12.09 -12.67 7.94
N ALA A 33 11.77 -13.97 7.84
CA ALA A 33 12.75 -15.05 7.91
C ALA A 33 13.81 -15.00 6.77
N ARG A 34 13.51 -14.29 5.69
CA ARG A 34 14.40 -14.10 4.55
C ARG A 34 15.02 -12.71 4.47
N GLY A 35 14.76 -11.87 5.46
CA GLY A 35 15.26 -10.51 5.50
C GLY A 35 14.60 -9.55 4.51
N TYR A 36 13.41 -9.90 3.98
CA TYR A 36 12.67 -9.01 3.08
C TYR A 36 11.72 -8.10 3.85
N ASN A 37 11.69 -6.84 3.43
CA ASN A 37 10.81 -5.85 4.03
C ASN A 37 9.46 -5.82 3.33
N ILE A 38 8.39 -5.70 4.13
CA ILE A 38 7.05 -5.40 3.66
C ILE A 38 6.86 -3.89 3.76
N SER A 39 6.75 -3.22 2.60
CA SER A 39 6.56 -1.76 2.54
C SER A 39 5.12 -1.34 2.75
N SER A 40 4.18 -2.18 2.33
CA SER A 40 2.73 -1.98 2.51
C SER A 40 2.06 -3.33 2.65
N LEU A 41 1.09 -3.41 3.57
CA LEU A 41 0.28 -4.59 3.79
C LEU A 41 -1.15 -4.18 4.10
N THR A 42 -2.09 -4.68 3.29
CA THR A 42 -3.52 -4.55 3.53
C THR A 42 -4.17 -5.91 3.58
N VAL A 43 -5.15 -6.06 4.45
CA VAL A 43 -5.94 -7.29 4.60
C VAL A 43 -7.40 -6.91 4.71
N ALA A 44 -8.24 -7.56 3.93
CA ALA A 44 -9.69 -7.41 4.05
C ALA A 44 -10.41 -8.67 3.57
N ASP A 45 -11.55 -8.94 4.18
CA ASP A 45 -12.45 -9.98 3.72
C ASP A 45 -13.05 -9.61 2.35
N ILE A 46 -13.16 -10.60 1.47
CA ILE A 46 -13.69 -10.41 0.11
C ILE A 46 -14.95 -11.23 -0.17
N THR A 47 -15.42 -12.01 0.78
CA THR A 47 -16.65 -12.80 0.70
C THR A 47 -17.65 -12.37 1.77
N GLU A 48 -18.96 -12.51 1.48
CA GLU A 48 -20.02 -12.13 2.42
C GLU A 48 -20.03 -12.96 3.70
N ASP A 49 -19.56 -14.19 3.65
CA ASP A 49 -19.46 -15.10 4.80
C ASP A 49 -18.16 -14.89 5.62
N HIS A 50 -17.34 -13.89 5.26
CA HIS A 50 -16.07 -13.55 5.92
C HIS A 50 -15.04 -14.69 5.99
N LYS A 51 -15.15 -15.69 5.11
CA LYS A 51 -14.25 -16.86 5.13
C LYS A 51 -13.02 -16.70 4.26
N VAL A 52 -13.05 -15.80 3.31
CA VAL A 52 -11.94 -15.57 2.39
C VAL A 52 -11.49 -14.11 2.48
N SER A 53 -10.19 -13.92 2.63
CA SER A 53 -9.56 -12.62 2.69
C SER A 53 -8.61 -12.42 1.52
N ARG A 54 -8.42 -11.18 1.13
CA ARG A 54 -7.33 -10.75 0.25
C ARG A 54 -6.28 -10.02 1.06
N ILE A 55 -5.03 -10.43 0.88
CA ILE A 55 -3.85 -9.76 1.42
C ILE A 55 -3.13 -9.14 0.23
N THR A 56 -2.89 -7.83 0.27
CA THR A 56 -2.07 -7.14 -0.73
C THR A 56 -0.77 -6.72 -0.07
N ILE A 57 0.36 -7.16 -0.61
CA ILE A 57 1.70 -6.86 -0.10
C ILE A 57 2.48 -6.11 -1.17
N VAL A 58 3.09 -5.00 -0.77
CA VAL A 58 4.12 -4.32 -1.56
C VAL A 58 5.48 -4.61 -0.94
N THR A 59 6.38 -5.12 -1.75
CA THR A 59 7.76 -5.44 -1.36
C THR A 59 8.73 -5.04 -2.47
N TYR A 60 10.01 -5.00 -2.15
CA TYR A 60 11.09 -4.71 -3.09
C TYR A 60 12.10 -5.85 -3.05
N GLY A 61 12.52 -6.31 -4.21
CA GLY A 61 13.51 -7.37 -4.31
C GLY A 61 13.86 -7.70 -5.77
N PRO A 62 14.93 -8.48 -5.98
CA PRO A 62 15.21 -9.03 -7.30
C PRO A 62 14.15 -10.08 -7.67
N PRO A 63 13.84 -10.23 -8.98
CA PRO A 63 12.77 -11.12 -9.47
C PRO A 63 12.87 -12.56 -8.94
N GLU A 64 14.06 -13.14 -8.90
CA GLU A 64 14.26 -14.53 -8.44
C GLU A 64 13.87 -14.73 -6.98
N VAL A 65 14.03 -13.68 -6.19
CA VAL A 65 13.64 -13.68 -4.78
C VAL A 65 12.13 -13.62 -4.63
N ILE A 66 11.49 -12.79 -5.42
CA ILE A 66 10.03 -12.68 -5.44
C ILE A 66 9.40 -14.00 -5.90
N ASP A 67 9.94 -14.63 -6.93
CA ASP A 67 9.50 -15.95 -7.39
C ASP A 67 9.59 -17.01 -6.28
N GLN A 68 10.67 -17.01 -5.50
CA GLN A 68 10.82 -17.90 -4.35
C GLN A 68 9.78 -17.63 -3.26
N ILE A 69 9.47 -16.39 -2.98
CA ILE A 69 8.45 -16.01 -2.01
C ILE A 69 7.09 -16.50 -2.50
N ILE A 70 6.73 -16.24 -3.75
CA ILE A 70 5.47 -16.67 -4.36
C ILE A 70 5.34 -18.19 -4.29
N ALA A 71 6.37 -18.94 -4.70
CA ALA A 71 6.37 -20.40 -4.66
C ALA A 71 6.18 -20.97 -3.25
N GLN A 72 6.62 -20.26 -2.21
CA GLN A 72 6.45 -20.69 -0.83
C GLN A 72 5.09 -20.31 -0.27
N LEU A 73 4.58 -19.13 -0.61
CA LEU A 73 3.22 -18.70 -0.27
C LEU A 73 2.18 -19.67 -0.86
N ASP A 74 2.36 -20.07 -2.10
CA ASP A 74 1.46 -20.98 -2.82
C ASP A 74 1.40 -22.39 -2.22
N ARG A 75 2.40 -22.78 -1.43
CA ARG A 75 2.43 -24.06 -0.68
C ARG A 75 1.68 -24.03 0.64
N LEU A 76 1.29 -22.87 1.13
CA LEU A 76 0.52 -22.77 2.37
C LEU A 76 -0.90 -23.24 2.14
N VAL A 77 -1.36 -24.20 2.94
CA VAL A 77 -2.70 -24.80 2.80
C VAL A 77 -3.84 -23.77 2.74
N PRO A 78 -3.86 -22.72 3.59
CA PRO A 78 -4.92 -21.71 3.56
C PRO A 78 -4.84 -20.76 2.33
N VAL A 79 -3.79 -20.83 1.53
CA VAL A 79 -3.60 -19.95 0.37
C VAL A 79 -4.27 -20.55 -0.85
N HIS A 80 -5.24 -19.84 -1.44
CA HIS A 80 -5.93 -20.25 -2.65
C HIS A 80 -5.19 -19.82 -3.91
N ARG A 81 -4.58 -18.63 -3.88
CA ARG A 81 -3.89 -18.06 -5.02
C ARG A 81 -2.93 -16.96 -4.59
N VAL A 82 -1.79 -16.92 -5.26
CA VAL A 82 -0.81 -15.84 -5.19
C VAL A 82 -0.59 -15.30 -6.59
N THR A 83 -0.69 -14.00 -6.75
CA THR A 83 -0.48 -13.32 -8.05
C THR A 83 0.46 -12.14 -7.86
N ASP A 84 1.53 -12.07 -8.63
CA ASP A 84 2.30 -10.84 -8.80
C ASP A 84 1.60 -9.95 -9.84
N LEU A 85 0.95 -8.90 -9.37
CA LEU A 85 0.23 -7.96 -10.23
C LEU A 85 1.18 -7.16 -11.10
N THR A 86 2.42 -6.96 -10.66
CA THR A 86 3.45 -6.21 -11.41
C THR A 86 3.83 -6.97 -12.67
N ASP A 87 3.99 -8.28 -12.59
CA ASP A 87 4.38 -9.13 -13.72
C ASP A 87 3.18 -9.54 -14.58
N LEU A 88 1.99 -9.64 -13.97
CA LEU A 88 0.77 -10.03 -14.69
C LEU A 88 0.39 -9.05 -15.81
N GLY A 89 0.69 -7.76 -15.63
CA GLY A 89 0.37 -6.71 -16.59
C GLY A 89 -0.30 -5.49 -15.94
N PRO A 90 -1.11 -4.73 -16.68
CA PRO A 90 -1.72 -3.51 -16.15
C PRO A 90 -2.65 -3.80 -14.97
N TYR A 91 -2.44 -3.12 -13.85
CA TYR A 91 -3.28 -3.20 -12.65
C TYR A 91 -3.64 -1.82 -12.11
N VAL A 92 -4.59 -1.77 -11.20
CA VAL A 92 -4.98 -0.55 -10.50
C VAL A 92 -4.63 -0.70 -9.04
N GLU A 93 -3.95 0.29 -8.50
CA GLU A 93 -3.67 0.37 -7.07
C GLU A 93 -4.11 1.72 -6.51
N ARG A 94 -4.58 1.70 -5.28
CA ARG A 94 -4.99 2.90 -4.53
C ARG A 94 -4.69 2.72 -3.06
N GLU A 95 -4.40 3.82 -2.40
CA GLU A 95 -4.40 3.93 -0.95
C GLU A 95 -5.12 5.20 -0.53
N LEU A 96 -5.55 5.25 0.70
CA LEU A 96 -6.09 6.42 1.37
C LEU A 96 -5.11 6.89 2.43
N ALA A 97 -4.90 8.20 2.52
CA ALA A 97 -4.16 8.81 3.60
C ALA A 97 -5.00 9.88 4.32
N LEU A 98 -4.86 9.92 5.64
CA LEU A 98 -5.28 11.02 6.48
C LEU A 98 -4.04 11.82 6.84
N VAL A 99 -4.05 13.11 6.52
CA VAL A 99 -2.89 13.99 6.63
C VAL A 99 -3.26 15.19 7.50
N LYS A 100 -2.67 15.28 8.69
CA LYS A 100 -2.87 16.38 9.61
C LYS A 100 -1.84 17.47 9.36
N VAL A 101 -2.32 18.70 9.16
CA VAL A 101 -1.48 19.89 8.94
C VAL A 101 -1.87 20.94 9.94
N ALA A 102 -0.88 21.49 10.67
CA ALA A 102 -1.07 22.60 11.58
C ALA A 102 -0.43 23.85 10.97
N GLY A 103 -1.13 24.97 11.01
CA GLY A 103 -0.62 26.23 10.50
C GLY A 103 -1.67 27.35 10.56
N THR A 104 -1.16 28.56 10.52
CA THR A 104 -1.94 29.80 10.47
C THR A 104 -1.45 30.69 9.33
N GLY A 105 -2.22 31.70 8.96
CA GLY A 105 -1.82 32.67 7.93
C GLY A 105 -1.58 31.98 6.56
N ASP A 106 -0.46 32.34 5.94
CA ASP A 106 -0.13 31.91 4.57
C ASP A 106 0.04 30.39 4.45
N HIS A 107 0.60 29.72 5.46
CA HIS A 107 0.74 28.26 5.47
C HIS A 107 -0.63 27.56 5.44
N ARG A 108 -1.62 28.11 6.14
CA ARG A 108 -2.99 27.61 6.15
C ARG A 108 -3.65 27.74 4.77
N ILE A 109 -3.46 28.87 4.11
CA ILE A 109 -3.97 29.14 2.77
C ILE A 109 -3.32 28.21 1.75
N GLU A 110 -2.00 28.07 1.83
CA GLU A 110 -1.25 27.19 0.92
C GLU A 110 -1.63 25.70 1.09
N ALA A 111 -1.84 25.23 2.34
CA ALA A 111 -2.30 23.87 2.59
C ALA A 111 -3.66 23.59 1.92
N LEU A 112 -4.61 24.53 1.99
CA LEU A 112 -5.90 24.42 1.31
C LEU A 112 -5.74 24.39 -0.22
N ARG A 113 -4.87 25.23 -0.78
CA ARG A 113 -4.58 25.28 -2.21
C ARG A 113 -3.98 23.96 -2.71
N LEU A 114 -3.02 23.39 -1.98
CA LEU A 114 -2.43 22.10 -2.29
C LEU A 114 -3.46 20.98 -2.19
N ALA A 115 -4.33 21.00 -1.18
CA ALA A 115 -5.41 20.03 -1.03
C ALA A 115 -6.36 20.05 -2.25
N GLU A 116 -6.70 21.21 -2.76
CA GLU A 116 -7.53 21.36 -3.97
C GLU A 116 -6.85 20.74 -5.20
N VAL A 117 -5.56 21.07 -5.42
CA VAL A 117 -4.77 20.53 -6.55
C VAL A 117 -4.72 19.01 -6.53
N TYR A 118 -4.55 18.40 -5.35
CA TYR A 118 -4.48 16.95 -5.16
C TYR A 118 -5.87 16.29 -5.01
N ARG A 119 -6.95 17.09 -5.05
CA ARG A 119 -8.33 16.63 -4.80
C ARG A 119 -8.47 15.94 -3.45
N ALA A 120 -7.77 16.46 -2.45
CA ALA A 120 -7.94 16.05 -1.07
C ALA A 120 -9.15 16.76 -0.45
N ARG A 121 -9.82 16.09 0.48
CA ARG A 121 -10.98 16.63 1.20
C ARG A 121 -10.58 17.01 2.61
N VAL A 122 -11.14 18.12 3.13
CA VAL A 122 -11.06 18.43 4.55
C VAL A 122 -12.07 17.56 5.28
N VAL A 123 -11.62 16.72 6.21
CA VAL A 123 -12.48 15.85 7.04
C VAL A 123 -12.56 16.32 8.48
N ASP A 124 -11.57 17.14 8.93
CA ASP A 124 -11.61 17.85 10.19
C ASP A 124 -10.91 19.20 10.06
N SER A 125 -11.41 20.20 10.78
CA SER A 125 -10.90 21.56 10.73
C SER A 125 -11.02 22.25 12.08
N THR A 126 -9.90 22.84 12.54
CA THR A 126 -9.86 23.78 13.66
C THR A 126 -9.28 25.11 13.21
N ILE A 127 -9.22 26.09 14.10
CA ILE A 127 -8.53 27.38 13.80
C ILE A 127 -7.05 27.17 13.46
N ALA A 128 -6.42 26.15 14.07
CA ALA A 128 -4.99 25.92 13.98
C ALA A 128 -4.59 24.72 13.10
N SER A 129 -5.53 23.90 12.65
CA SER A 129 -5.22 22.68 11.93
C SER A 129 -6.32 22.23 10.96
N PHE A 130 -5.90 21.38 10.02
CA PHE A 130 -6.78 20.57 9.17
C PHE A 130 -6.38 19.09 9.25
N VAL A 131 -7.36 18.22 9.04
CA VAL A 131 -7.12 16.84 8.60
C VAL A 131 -7.66 16.70 7.20
N PHE A 132 -6.77 16.38 6.26
CA PHE A 132 -7.10 16.11 4.86
C PHE A 132 -7.21 14.59 4.64
N GLU A 133 -8.22 14.17 3.88
CA GLU A 133 -8.32 12.83 3.30
C GLU A 133 -7.90 12.91 1.83
N VAL A 134 -6.94 12.11 1.44
CA VAL A 134 -6.49 12.01 0.05
C VAL A 134 -6.41 10.55 -0.39
N THR A 135 -6.88 10.26 -1.61
CA THR A 135 -6.84 8.94 -2.22
C THR A 135 -6.09 9.00 -3.54
N GLY A 136 -5.28 8.01 -3.80
CA GLY A 136 -4.52 7.91 -5.05
C GLY A 136 -3.57 6.72 -5.07
N ASN A 137 -2.73 6.67 -6.10
CA ASN A 137 -1.58 5.77 -6.12
C ASN A 137 -0.52 6.25 -5.10
N PRO A 138 0.43 5.40 -4.71
CA PRO A 138 1.46 5.75 -3.73
C PRO A 138 2.22 7.03 -4.08
N ASP A 139 2.63 7.21 -5.32
CA ASP A 139 3.39 8.38 -5.77
C ASP A 139 2.63 9.70 -5.54
N LYS A 140 1.32 9.69 -5.80
CA LYS A 140 0.46 10.84 -5.52
C LYS A 140 0.44 11.17 -4.02
N ILE A 141 0.29 10.14 -3.18
CA ILE A 141 0.24 10.31 -1.73
C ILE A 141 1.59 10.80 -1.19
N ASP A 142 2.69 10.22 -1.66
CA ASP A 142 4.04 10.62 -1.27
C ASP A 142 4.32 12.07 -1.62
N LYS A 143 3.96 12.48 -2.84
CA LYS A 143 4.13 13.87 -3.29
C LYS A 143 3.26 14.85 -2.51
N PHE A 144 2.03 14.49 -2.21
CA PHE A 144 1.16 15.29 -1.37
C PHE A 144 1.75 15.48 0.03
N CYS A 145 2.21 14.42 0.67
CA CYS A 145 2.85 14.49 1.98
C CYS A 145 4.15 15.31 1.97
N GLU A 146 4.96 15.18 0.91
CA GLU A 146 6.19 15.98 0.72
C GLU A 146 5.86 17.48 0.73
N LEU A 147 4.89 17.91 -0.06
CA LEU A 147 4.47 19.30 -0.13
C LEU A 147 3.85 19.79 1.18
N MET A 148 3.07 18.94 1.87
CA MET A 148 2.47 19.30 3.15
C MET A 148 3.50 19.47 4.28
N ARG A 149 4.70 18.87 4.19
CA ARG A 149 5.80 19.10 5.13
C ARG A 149 6.24 20.56 5.14
N GLU A 150 6.24 21.20 3.98
CA GLU A 150 6.63 22.62 3.85
C GLU A 150 5.62 23.59 4.49
N VAL A 151 4.37 23.16 4.68
CA VAL A 151 3.29 23.98 5.21
C VAL A 151 2.79 23.56 6.60
N GLY A 152 3.49 22.61 7.25
CA GLY A 152 3.23 22.25 8.64
C GLY A 152 2.59 20.90 8.87
N LEU A 153 2.97 19.89 8.08
CA LEU A 153 2.56 18.50 8.32
C LEU A 153 2.94 18.03 9.73
N VAL A 154 1.97 17.48 10.46
CA VAL A 154 2.12 16.99 11.83
C VAL A 154 2.09 15.47 11.90
N GLU A 155 1.16 14.85 11.18
CA GLU A 155 0.88 13.41 11.28
C GLU A 155 0.31 12.89 9.99
N VAL A 156 0.66 11.66 9.65
CA VAL A 156 0.12 10.93 8.50
C VAL A 156 -0.30 9.53 8.95
N ALA A 157 -1.53 9.14 8.59
CA ALA A 157 -2.00 7.76 8.67
C ALA A 157 -2.34 7.27 7.26
N ARG A 158 -1.83 6.09 6.89
CA ARG A 158 -2.04 5.50 5.55
C ARG A 158 -2.65 4.11 5.70
N THR A 159 -3.56 3.76 4.82
CA THR A 159 -4.18 2.42 4.80
C THR A 159 -3.22 1.35 4.28
N GLY A 160 -2.23 1.73 3.50
CA GLY A 160 -1.52 0.82 2.61
C GLY A 160 -2.27 0.62 1.29
N VAL A 161 -1.65 -0.14 0.39
CA VAL A 161 -2.11 -0.30 -0.99
C VAL A 161 -3.16 -1.41 -1.09
N ALA A 162 -4.31 -1.10 -1.68
CA ALA A 162 -5.22 -2.07 -2.26
C ALA A 162 -5.00 -2.10 -3.77
N ALA A 163 -4.91 -3.30 -4.35
CA ALA A 163 -4.63 -3.45 -5.78
C ALA A 163 -5.43 -4.59 -6.41
N ILE A 164 -5.83 -4.40 -7.67
CA ILE A 164 -6.50 -5.41 -8.50
C ILE A 164 -5.98 -5.36 -9.94
N ALA A 165 -5.95 -6.51 -10.60
CA ALA A 165 -5.67 -6.59 -12.03
C ALA A 165 -6.74 -5.85 -12.83
N ARG A 166 -6.35 -5.34 -14.01
CA ARG A 166 -7.30 -4.78 -14.97
C ARG A 166 -7.87 -5.88 -15.86
N GLY A 167 -9.05 -5.63 -16.38
CA GLY A 167 -9.71 -6.54 -17.28
C GLY A 167 -10.87 -7.31 -16.62
N ARG A 168 -11.29 -8.40 -17.27
CA ARG A 168 -12.51 -9.12 -16.90
C ARG A 168 -12.27 -10.23 -15.88
N GLU A 169 -11.06 -10.77 -15.84
CA GLU A 169 -10.72 -11.93 -15.02
C GLU A 169 -10.16 -11.48 -13.66
N ALA A 170 -10.45 -12.27 -12.63
CA ALA A 170 -9.89 -12.04 -11.30
C ALA A 170 -8.45 -12.58 -11.25
N ALA A 171 -7.54 -11.80 -10.68
CA ALA A 171 -6.16 -12.20 -10.42
C ALA A 171 -6.01 -12.79 -9.01
#